data_7ce2a434b13ab775286b9217cfa6d18c
#
_entry.id   7ce2a434b13ab775286b9217cfa6d18c
#
_cell.length_a   1.000
_cell.length_b   1.000
_cell.length_c   1.000
_cell.angle_alpha   90.00
_cell.angle_beta   90.00
_cell.angle_gamma   90.00
#
_symmetry.space_group_name_H-M   'P 1'
#
loop_
_entity.id
_entity.type
_entity.pdbx_description
1 polymer ?
#
loop_
_entity_poly.entity_id
_entity_poly.type
_entity_poly.pdbx_seq_one_letter_code
_entity_poly.pdbx_strand_id
1 'polypeptide(L)'
;NVKTLKTTANSNASDTTYIFRKHEIKTLTGDGIGTFSAGVDETFASLTEKDFTVSITAVGSGGTGAVGDVLSLSGNNHEGGPIFSLNSGKTTLTLDFGANYAGHTVKALLTLNKTVGTEKTKTLSAGETAAISSQATIESGTIGLGKADIKALNSVFMAPDFSTAATTSHTDITSRFDLDDGQRDNFYDIGRIKLKDGEVTPTGRLLINFDCYTHSTGDFFSVDSYSGINYEDIPSYTSQTTGVRYELRDSLDFRPRVDDDSTINAGANNRSFDGTGASVVNPIKFGSDVRSDFEYYLGRVDKIFLDKDGNFKVLKGASSLEPRVPGTLDNAMHLYTLFLPAYTLDTAEVGIEHVDNKRYTMRDIGRIENRISTVEYYTQLSLLETAAQNLQIQDANGFDRFKNGFVVDNFTGHNIGDVGNNDYKISIDYAKGEARPTFHEDAVQLIER
;
A
#
# COMPACT_ATOMS: atom_id res chain seq x y z
N ASN A 1 3.66 3.50 -2.87
CA ASN A 1 3.99 2.19 -2.31
C ASN A 1 5.43 1.86 -2.71
N VAL A 2 6.32 1.81 -1.74
CA VAL A 2 7.71 1.39 -1.94
C VAL A 2 7.71 -0.13 -1.84
N LYS A 3 8.11 -0.80 -2.92
CA LYS A 3 8.34 -2.25 -2.90
C LYS A 3 9.67 -2.51 -2.19
N THR A 4 9.70 -3.52 -1.34
CA THR A 4 10.89 -3.90 -0.59
C THR A 4 11.74 -4.91 -1.35
N LEU A 5 13.04 -4.93 -1.09
CA LEU A 5 13.97 -5.91 -1.67
C LEU A 5 13.99 -7.16 -0.80
N LYS A 6 13.81 -8.33 -1.43
CA LYS A 6 14.11 -9.60 -0.79
C LYS A 6 15.60 -9.88 -0.95
N THR A 7 16.32 -9.92 0.17
CA THR A 7 17.74 -10.25 0.17
C THR A 7 17.98 -11.70 0.58
N THR A 8 19.03 -12.32 0.06
CA THR A 8 19.48 -13.66 0.47
C THR A 8 20.45 -13.63 1.66
N ALA A 9 20.94 -12.46 2.02
CA ALA A 9 21.76 -12.21 3.18
C ALA A 9 20.93 -11.50 4.24
N ASN A 10 21.03 -11.93 5.49
CA ASN A 10 20.37 -11.37 6.67
C ASN A 10 20.18 -9.84 6.57
N SER A 11 19.18 -9.41 5.83
CA SER A 11 18.72 -8.04 5.92
C SER A 11 17.97 -7.96 7.23
N ASN A 12 18.59 -7.32 8.15
CA ASN A 12 17.94 -7.07 9.41
C ASN A 12 16.97 -5.92 9.20
N ALA A 13 15.66 -6.20 9.11
CA ALA A 13 14.67 -5.24 9.54
C ALA A 13 14.79 -5.01 11.07
N SER A 14 16.02 -5.18 11.58
CA SER A 14 16.39 -5.11 13.00
C SER A 14 16.22 -3.72 13.60
N ASP A 15 16.08 -2.70 12.75
CA ASP A 15 15.84 -1.33 13.21
C ASP A 15 14.35 -0.96 13.26
N THR A 16 13.47 -1.96 13.12
CA THR A 16 12.04 -1.71 13.25
C THR A 16 11.68 -1.42 14.70
N THR A 17 11.22 -0.19 14.93
CA THR A 17 10.80 0.29 16.24
C THR A 17 9.32 0.63 16.23
N TYR A 18 8.60 0.26 17.29
CA TYR A 18 7.17 0.52 17.40
C TYR A 18 6.70 0.50 18.85
N ILE A 19 5.51 1.02 19.09
CA ILE A 19 4.84 0.99 20.38
C ILE A 19 3.67 0.01 20.31
N PHE A 20 3.60 -0.90 21.27
CA PHE A 20 2.56 -1.92 21.29
C PHE A 20 1.92 -2.03 22.67
N ARG A 21 0.80 -2.73 22.71
CA ARG A 21 0.10 -3.07 23.94
C ARG A 21 0.10 -4.57 24.15
N LYS A 22 0.41 -5.00 25.37
CA LYS A 22 0.19 -6.39 25.78
C LYS A 22 -0.66 -6.44 27.02
N HIS A 23 -1.35 -7.52 27.21
CA HIS A 23 -2.00 -7.82 28.48
C HIS A 23 -1.22 -8.91 29.20
N GLU A 24 -1.14 -8.79 30.53
CA GLU A 24 -0.54 -9.79 31.39
C GLU A 24 -1.44 -10.01 32.59
N ILE A 25 -1.67 -11.28 32.94
CA ILE A 25 -2.45 -11.65 34.10
C ILE A 25 -1.46 -12.04 35.20
N LYS A 26 -1.63 -11.46 36.39
CA LYS A 26 -0.74 -11.72 37.51
C LYS A 26 -1.49 -11.74 38.84
N THR A 27 -1.12 -12.66 39.71
CA THR A 27 -1.59 -12.66 41.09
C THR A 27 -0.68 -11.78 41.94
N LEU A 28 -1.26 -10.84 42.66
CA LEU A 28 -0.56 -9.93 43.54
C LEU A 28 -0.02 -10.67 44.75
N THR A 29 1.09 -10.20 45.29
CA THR A 29 1.71 -10.76 46.53
C THR A 29 0.80 -10.60 47.75
N GLY A 30 1.25 -11.13 48.89
CA GLY A 30 0.59 -10.92 50.17
C GLY A 30 0.51 -9.48 50.66
N ASP A 31 1.33 -8.60 50.07
CA ASP A 31 1.31 -7.15 50.32
C ASP A 31 0.55 -6.37 49.21
N GLY A 32 -0.09 -7.07 48.28
CA GLY A 32 -0.82 -6.44 47.17
C GLY A 32 0.08 -5.86 46.06
N ILE A 33 1.28 -6.39 45.92
CA ILE A 33 2.28 -5.90 44.97
C ILE A 33 2.30 -6.81 43.71
N GLY A 34 2.28 -6.20 42.54
CA GLY A 34 2.47 -6.85 41.24
C GLY A 34 3.69 -6.29 40.52
N THR A 35 4.60 -7.18 40.08
CA THR A 35 5.77 -6.79 39.33
C THR A 35 5.68 -7.35 37.90
N PHE A 36 5.79 -6.49 36.92
CA PHE A 36 5.74 -6.82 35.48
C PHE A 36 7.09 -6.51 34.85
N SER A 37 7.58 -7.43 34.02
CA SER A 37 8.86 -7.28 33.37
C SER A 37 8.68 -7.08 31.84
N ALA A 38 9.43 -6.16 31.28
CA ALA A 38 9.55 -6.02 29.85
C ALA A 38 10.36 -7.20 29.27
N GLY A 39 10.08 -7.56 28.03
CA GLY A 39 10.86 -8.57 27.29
C GLY A 39 12.18 -8.02 26.78
N VAL A 40 12.82 -8.83 25.94
CA VAL A 40 14.07 -8.41 25.27
C VAL A 40 13.78 -7.25 24.33
N ASP A 41 14.63 -6.22 24.37
CA ASP A 41 14.50 -5.00 23.57
C ASP A 41 13.16 -4.25 23.76
N GLU A 42 12.55 -4.43 24.92
CA GLU A 42 11.32 -3.77 25.32
C GLU A 42 11.56 -2.82 26.50
N THR A 43 10.87 -1.69 26.47
CA THR A 43 10.82 -0.77 27.60
C THR A 43 9.41 -0.27 27.81
N PHE A 44 9.01 -0.11 29.09
CA PHE A 44 7.72 0.49 29.39
C PHE A 44 7.62 1.93 28.89
N ALA A 45 6.46 2.30 28.37
CA ALA A 45 6.16 3.67 27.97
C ALA A 45 6.20 4.62 29.19
N SER A 46 6.02 5.92 28.95
CA SER A 46 5.91 6.91 30.02
C SER A 46 4.75 6.58 30.96
N LEU A 47 4.94 6.85 32.26
CA LEU A 47 3.93 6.61 33.29
C LEU A 47 2.72 7.55 33.14
N THR A 48 1.74 7.15 32.33
CA THR A 48 0.45 7.83 32.23
C THR A 48 -0.68 6.82 32.34
N GLU A 49 -1.77 7.17 33.02
CA GLU A 49 -2.94 6.30 33.16
C GLU A 49 -3.56 5.93 31.80
N LYS A 50 -3.30 6.70 30.75
CA LYS A 50 -3.75 6.41 29.39
C LYS A 50 -3.05 5.20 28.75
N ASP A 51 -1.86 4.90 29.22
CA ASP A 51 -1.00 3.84 28.68
C ASP A 51 -1.05 2.55 29.47
N PHE A 52 -1.67 2.59 30.66
CA PHE A 52 -1.77 1.44 31.55
C PHE A 52 -3.16 1.33 32.16
N THR A 53 -3.69 0.13 32.18
CA THR A 53 -4.99 -0.16 32.80
C THR A 53 -4.89 -1.47 33.55
N VAL A 54 -5.34 -1.51 34.79
CA VAL A 54 -5.31 -2.71 35.61
C VAL A 54 -6.72 -3.00 36.10
N SER A 55 -7.21 -4.22 35.87
CA SER A 55 -8.52 -4.66 36.28
C SER A 55 -8.43 -5.94 37.10
N ILE A 56 -9.33 -6.10 38.07
CA ILE A 56 -9.43 -7.30 38.91
C ILE A 56 -10.11 -8.41 38.11
N THR A 57 -9.48 -9.57 37.99
CA THR A 57 -10.04 -10.79 37.39
C THR A 57 -10.44 -11.84 38.42
N ALA A 58 -9.82 -11.83 39.61
CA ALA A 58 -10.23 -12.61 40.74
C ALA A 58 -9.87 -11.89 42.04
N VAL A 59 -10.77 -11.93 43.02
CA VAL A 59 -10.57 -11.29 44.33
C VAL A 59 -9.87 -12.28 45.27
N GLY A 60 -8.82 -11.81 45.92
CA GLY A 60 -8.12 -12.58 46.99
C GLY A 60 -8.99 -12.73 48.23
N SER A 61 -8.64 -13.71 49.10
CA SER A 61 -9.41 -14.00 50.31
C SER A 61 -9.43 -12.78 51.26
N GLY A 62 -10.62 -12.24 51.51
CA GLY A 62 -10.81 -11.07 52.37
C GLY A 62 -10.41 -9.72 51.77
N GLY A 63 -10.15 -9.68 50.47
CA GLY A 63 -9.73 -8.47 49.78
C GLY A 63 -10.86 -7.51 49.40
N THR A 64 -10.50 -6.30 49.04
CA THR A 64 -11.42 -5.19 48.67
C THR A 64 -11.64 -5.14 47.16
N GLY A 65 -12.84 -4.78 46.73
CA GLY A 65 -13.21 -4.64 45.29
C GLY A 65 -13.93 -5.86 44.75
N ALA A 66 -14.35 -5.76 43.50
CA ALA A 66 -15.10 -6.79 42.77
C ALA A 66 -14.38 -7.15 41.44
N VAL A 67 -14.70 -8.34 40.93
CA VAL A 67 -14.24 -8.74 39.59
C VAL A 67 -14.76 -7.74 38.52
N GLY A 68 -13.86 -7.22 37.70
CA GLY A 68 -14.16 -6.20 36.72
C GLY A 68 -13.83 -4.77 37.15
N ASP A 69 -13.56 -4.54 38.42
CA ASP A 69 -13.14 -3.20 38.88
C ASP A 69 -11.81 -2.82 38.23
N VAL A 70 -11.72 -1.54 37.80
CA VAL A 70 -10.50 -0.95 37.30
C VAL A 70 -9.81 -0.21 38.45
N LEU A 71 -8.55 -0.56 38.70
CA LEU A 71 -7.77 0.02 39.77
C LEU A 71 -7.16 1.35 39.35
N SER A 72 -7.27 2.35 40.22
CA SER A 72 -6.58 3.64 40.00
C SER A 72 -5.08 3.45 40.16
N LEU A 73 -4.32 4.05 39.23
CA LEU A 73 -2.87 4.08 39.25
C LEU A 73 -2.33 5.40 39.83
N SER A 74 -3.22 6.34 40.12
CA SER A 74 -2.91 7.62 40.76
C SER A 74 -3.06 7.53 42.26
N GLY A 75 -2.20 8.25 42.99
CA GLY A 75 -2.20 8.30 44.45
C GLY A 75 -0.99 7.61 45.06
N ASN A 76 -1.02 7.49 46.37
CA ASN A 76 0.03 6.86 47.14
C ASN A 76 -0.42 5.47 47.61
N ASN A 77 0.53 4.53 47.69
CA ASN A 77 0.34 3.25 48.36
C ASN A 77 0.22 3.43 49.88
N HIS A 78 0.02 2.37 50.59
CA HIS A 78 -0.14 2.38 52.05
C HIS A 78 1.11 2.85 52.83
N GLU A 79 2.30 2.84 52.19
CA GLU A 79 3.56 3.32 52.76
C GLU A 79 3.89 4.79 52.34
N GLY A 80 2.99 5.44 51.66
CA GLY A 80 3.18 6.83 51.19
C GLY A 80 4.01 6.99 49.92
N GLY A 81 4.42 5.88 49.28
CA GLY A 81 5.07 5.86 47.99
C GLY A 81 4.06 5.81 46.83
N PRO A 82 4.50 5.95 45.57
CA PRO A 82 3.62 5.88 44.42
C PRO A 82 3.11 4.45 44.21
N ILE A 83 1.80 4.29 43.89
CA ILE A 83 1.22 2.99 43.52
C ILE A 83 1.92 2.39 42.29
N PHE A 84 2.42 3.24 41.42
CA PHE A 84 2.91 2.94 40.10
C PHE A 84 4.34 3.44 39.94
N SER A 85 5.31 2.56 39.80
CA SER A 85 6.72 2.92 39.71
C SER A 85 7.44 2.10 38.64
N LEU A 86 8.40 2.75 37.97
CA LEU A 86 9.33 2.11 37.04
C LEU A 86 10.76 2.16 37.57
N ASN A 87 11.52 1.11 37.30
CA ASN A 87 12.96 1.16 37.51
C ASN A 87 13.64 2.15 36.55
N SER A 88 14.90 2.51 36.80
CA SER A 88 15.66 3.48 35.98
C SER A 88 15.80 3.05 34.51
N GLY A 89 15.86 1.75 34.24
CA GLY A 89 15.93 1.18 32.87
C GLY A 89 14.58 1.06 32.18
N LYS A 90 13.47 1.37 32.84
CA LYS A 90 12.10 1.16 32.36
C LYS A 90 11.82 -0.28 31.92
N THR A 91 12.51 -1.24 32.50
CA THR A 91 12.35 -2.67 32.20
C THR A 91 11.48 -3.40 33.22
N THR A 92 11.24 -2.79 34.38
CA THR A 92 10.41 -3.37 35.43
C THR A 92 9.40 -2.33 35.90
N LEU A 93 8.12 -2.72 35.84
CA LEU A 93 7.00 -1.96 36.40
C LEU A 93 6.54 -2.63 37.69
N THR A 94 6.49 -1.85 38.75
CA THR A 94 5.93 -2.29 40.03
C THR A 94 4.64 -1.54 40.30
N LEU A 95 3.59 -2.29 40.62
CA LEU A 95 2.29 -1.81 41.07
C LEU A 95 2.08 -2.23 42.50
N ASP A 96 1.87 -1.29 43.39
CA ASP A 96 1.66 -1.53 44.84
C ASP A 96 0.31 -0.94 45.27
N PHE A 97 -0.69 -1.79 45.32
CA PHE A 97 -2.05 -1.44 45.73
C PHE A 97 -2.27 -1.59 47.23
N GLY A 98 -1.28 -2.15 47.95
CA GLY A 98 -1.35 -2.40 49.38
C GLY A 98 -2.07 -3.70 49.76
N ALA A 99 -1.95 -4.06 51.05
CA ALA A 99 -2.39 -5.34 51.59
C ALA A 99 -3.89 -5.66 51.39
N ASN A 100 -4.73 -4.64 51.20
CA ASN A 100 -6.16 -4.84 50.90
C ASN A 100 -6.41 -5.56 49.58
N TYR A 101 -5.41 -5.61 48.72
CA TYR A 101 -5.45 -6.30 47.40
C TYR A 101 -4.57 -7.56 47.39
N ALA A 102 -4.19 -8.04 48.58
CA ALA A 102 -3.40 -9.27 48.73
C ALA A 102 -4.06 -10.44 48.00
N GLY A 103 -3.28 -11.18 47.23
CA GLY A 103 -3.76 -12.38 46.51
C GLY A 103 -4.80 -12.14 45.43
N HIS A 104 -5.09 -10.89 45.08
CA HIS A 104 -5.94 -10.62 43.90
C HIS A 104 -5.23 -11.04 42.62
N THR A 105 -6.00 -11.58 41.68
CA THR A 105 -5.49 -11.73 40.30
C THR A 105 -5.95 -10.55 39.48
N VAL A 106 -5.00 -9.88 38.86
CA VAL A 106 -5.24 -8.69 38.05
C VAL A 106 -4.83 -8.94 36.61
N LYS A 107 -5.58 -8.37 35.68
CA LYS A 107 -5.21 -8.23 34.25
C LYS A 107 -4.73 -6.82 34.01
N ALA A 108 -3.46 -6.69 33.67
CA ALA A 108 -2.84 -5.41 33.34
C ALA A 108 -2.73 -5.25 31.83
N LEU A 109 -3.22 -4.14 31.30
CA LEU A 109 -2.94 -3.69 29.93
C LEU A 109 -1.75 -2.75 29.99
N LEU A 110 -0.67 -3.14 29.35
CA LEU A 110 0.65 -2.50 29.44
C LEU A 110 1.04 -1.94 28.08
N THR A 111 1.54 -0.72 28.04
CA THR A 111 2.10 -0.10 26.81
C THR A 111 3.63 -0.14 26.88
N LEU A 112 4.24 -0.74 25.88
CA LEU A 112 5.68 -0.91 25.76
C LEU A 112 6.18 -0.36 24.44
N ASN A 113 7.44 0.10 24.46
CA ASN A 113 8.20 0.44 23.27
C ASN A 113 9.08 -0.76 22.91
N LYS A 114 9.01 -1.21 21.68
CA LYS A 114 9.95 -2.17 21.11
C LYS A 114 11.03 -1.38 20.38
N THR A 115 12.29 -1.57 20.76
CA THR A 115 13.44 -0.86 20.20
C THR A 115 14.08 -1.61 19.06
N VAL A 116 13.93 -2.95 19.04
CA VAL A 116 14.38 -3.83 17.96
C VAL A 116 13.30 -4.88 17.73
N GLY A 117 12.59 -4.78 16.61
CA GLY A 117 11.59 -5.76 16.21
C GLY A 117 12.26 -7.03 15.66
N THR A 118 11.74 -8.20 16.03
CA THR A 118 12.22 -9.48 15.53
C THR A 118 11.36 -9.95 14.38
N GLU A 119 11.98 -10.23 13.24
CA GLU A 119 11.30 -10.77 12.09
C GLU A 119 10.92 -12.24 12.29
N LYS A 120 9.70 -12.59 11.90
CA LYS A 120 9.21 -13.98 11.81
C LYS A 120 9.57 -14.57 10.47
N THR A 121 9.69 -15.88 10.39
CA THR A 121 9.82 -16.60 9.12
C THR A 121 8.55 -17.39 8.81
N LYS A 122 8.21 -17.47 7.52
CA LYS A 122 7.20 -18.36 6.96
C LYS A 122 7.89 -19.44 6.16
N THR A 123 7.70 -20.69 6.59
CA THR A 123 8.24 -21.85 5.87
C THR A 123 7.09 -22.62 5.25
N LEU A 124 7.20 -22.91 3.97
CA LEU A 124 6.18 -23.70 3.27
C LEU A 124 6.23 -25.15 3.74
N SER A 125 5.10 -25.66 4.31
CA SER A 125 4.85 -27.07 4.56
C SER A 125 3.93 -27.59 3.46
N ALA A 126 4.51 -28.36 2.55
CA ALA A 126 3.79 -28.91 1.40
C ALA A 126 3.25 -30.31 1.69
N GLY A 127 2.05 -30.61 1.17
CA GLY A 127 1.46 -31.94 1.27
C GLY A 127 0.91 -32.30 2.65
N GLU A 128 0.52 -31.33 3.44
CA GLU A 128 -0.19 -31.56 4.70
C GLU A 128 -1.54 -32.24 4.45
N THR A 129 -1.97 -33.07 5.41
CA THR A 129 -3.18 -33.84 5.26
C THR A 129 -4.13 -33.67 6.43
N ALA A 130 -5.42 -33.50 6.14
CA ALA A 130 -6.48 -33.53 7.14
C ALA A 130 -7.48 -34.67 6.80
N ALA A 131 -7.59 -35.64 7.70
CA ALA A 131 -8.55 -36.74 7.59
C ALA A 131 -9.81 -36.41 8.39
N ILE A 132 -10.93 -36.23 7.70
CA ILE A 132 -12.21 -35.88 8.32
C ILE A 132 -13.10 -37.11 8.35
N SER A 133 -13.43 -37.59 9.56
CA SER A 133 -14.28 -38.75 9.78
C SER A 133 -15.68 -38.38 10.28
N SER A 134 -15.88 -37.17 10.79
CA SER A 134 -17.16 -36.73 11.37
C SER A 134 -18.17 -36.41 10.26
N GLN A 135 -19.24 -37.18 10.18
CA GLN A 135 -20.34 -36.93 9.25
C GLN A 135 -20.96 -35.54 9.46
N ALA A 136 -21.23 -35.17 10.71
CA ALA A 136 -21.81 -33.87 11.04
C ALA A 136 -20.94 -32.69 10.58
N THR A 137 -19.60 -32.82 10.68
CA THR A 137 -18.65 -31.81 10.20
C THR A 137 -18.70 -31.71 8.66
N ILE A 138 -18.77 -32.82 7.96
CA ILE A 138 -18.83 -32.86 6.49
C ILE A 138 -20.16 -32.28 5.99
N GLU A 139 -21.27 -32.66 6.63
CA GLU A 139 -22.61 -32.18 6.29
C GLU A 139 -22.82 -30.68 6.62
N SER A 140 -22.01 -30.10 7.51
CA SER A 140 -22.05 -28.66 7.79
C SER A 140 -21.63 -27.79 6.60
N GLY A 141 -20.98 -28.38 5.59
CA GLY A 141 -20.49 -27.70 4.41
C GLY A 141 -19.26 -26.80 4.64
N THR A 142 -18.79 -26.64 5.88
CA THR A 142 -17.60 -25.87 6.25
C THR A 142 -16.69 -26.71 7.13
N ILE A 143 -15.49 -26.99 6.64
CA ILE A 143 -14.57 -27.95 7.26
C ILE A 143 -13.26 -27.24 7.59
N GLY A 144 -12.91 -27.18 8.89
CA GLY A 144 -11.62 -26.64 9.33
C GLY A 144 -10.47 -27.59 8.99
N LEU A 145 -9.35 -27.05 8.54
CA LEU A 145 -8.16 -27.83 8.19
C LEU A 145 -7.21 -28.06 9.36
N GLY A 146 -7.46 -27.37 10.49
CA GLY A 146 -6.63 -27.47 11.68
C GLY A 146 -5.29 -26.72 11.59
N LYS A 147 -5.04 -26.04 10.50
CA LYS A 147 -3.85 -25.21 10.26
C LYS A 147 -4.27 -23.81 9.84
N ALA A 148 -3.48 -22.83 10.20
CA ALA A 148 -3.63 -21.45 9.75
C ALA A 148 -2.77 -21.20 8.48
N ASP A 149 -3.04 -20.06 7.80
CA ASP A 149 -2.25 -19.56 6.67
C ASP A 149 -2.06 -20.62 5.56
N ILE A 150 -3.19 -21.07 5.01
CA ILE A 150 -3.21 -22.07 3.92
C ILE A 150 -2.79 -21.38 2.61
N LYS A 151 -1.81 -21.98 1.92
CA LYS A 151 -1.35 -21.53 0.61
C LYS A 151 -2.24 -22.04 -0.52
N ALA A 152 -2.55 -23.32 -0.51
CA ALA A 152 -3.28 -23.97 -1.60
C ALA A 152 -4.02 -25.22 -1.13
N LEU A 153 -5.17 -25.48 -1.73
CA LEU A 153 -5.88 -26.75 -1.65
C LEU A 153 -5.44 -27.62 -2.82
N ASN A 154 -4.78 -28.74 -2.54
CA ASN A 154 -4.25 -29.63 -3.58
C ASN A 154 -5.27 -30.67 -4.03
N SER A 155 -5.92 -31.37 -3.10
CA SER A 155 -6.93 -32.36 -3.45
C SER A 155 -7.84 -32.72 -2.26
N VAL A 156 -9.07 -33.12 -2.57
CA VAL A 156 -10.05 -33.63 -1.63
C VAL A 156 -10.59 -34.96 -2.14
N PHE A 157 -10.22 -36.04 -1.44
CA PHE A 157 -10.68 -37.40 -1.80
C PHE A 157 -11.82 -37.82 -0.88
N MET A 158 -12.87 -38.42 -1.47
CA MET A 158 -14.05 -38.89 -0.76
C MET A 158 -14.12 -40.42 -0.78
N ALA A 159 -14.19 -41.03 0.38
CA ALA A 159 -14.46 -42.45 0.56
C ALA A 159 -15.91 -42.78 0.15
N PRO A 160 -16.20 -44.05 -0.17
CA PRO A 160 -17.55 -44.46 -0.59
C PRO A 160 -18.60 -44.30 0.51
N ASP A 161 -18.19 -44.30 1.77
CA ASP A 161 -19.07 -44.21 2.94
C ASP A 161 -18.33 -43.60 4.16
N PHE A 162 -19.06 -43.39 5.28
CA PHE A 162 -18.51 -42.88 6.52
C PHE A 162 -17.83 -43.93 7.40
N SER A 163 -17.83 -45.19 7.03
CA SER A 163 -17.12 -46.27 7.73
C SER A 163 -15.71 -46.48 7.20
N THR A 164 -15.52 -46.23 5.90
CA THR A 164 -14.25 -46.42 5.20
C THR A 164 -13.36 -45.19 5.31
N ALA A 165 -12.08 -45.38 5.64
CA ALA A 165 -11.12 -44.29 5.65
C ALA A 165 -10.85 -43.80 4.21
N ALA A 166 -10.83 -42.46 4.01
CA ALA A 166 -10.51 -41.88 2.72
C ALA A 166 -9.02 -42.03 2.42
N THR A 167 -8.71 -42.35 1.16
CA THR A 167 -7.33 -42.47 0.63
C THR A 167 -7.23 -41.77 -0.72
N THR A 168 -6.02 -41.57 -1.21
CA THR A 168 -5.73 -40.91 -2.48
C THR A 168 -6.22 -41.70 -3.70
N SER A 169 -6.64 -42.95 -3.53
CA SER A 169 -7.23 -43.79 -4.60
C SER A 169 -8.76 -43.63 -4.74
N HIS A 170 -9.39 -42.91 -3.85
CA HIS A 170 -10.82 -42.65 -3.89
C HIS A 170 -11.18 -41.47 -4.83
N THR A 171 -12.46 -41.21 -4.95
CA THR A 171 -12.99 -40.18 -5.86
C THR A 171 -12.49 -38.79 -5.47
N ASP A 172 -11.87 -38.08 -6.40
CA ASP A 172 -11.48 -36.69 -6.24
C ASP A 172 -12.71 -35.77 -6.42
N ILE A 173 -12.99 -34.98 -5.41
CA ILE A 173 -14.08 -34.00 -5.36
C ILE A 173 -13.59 -32.58 -5.07
N THR A 174 -12.31 -32.28 -5.33
CA THR A 174 -11.68 -31.00 -5.07
C THR A 174 -12.46 -29.83 -5.67
N SER A 175 -13.00 -30.01 -6.88
CA SER A 175 -13.74 -28.96 -7.60
C SER A 175 -15.01 -28.48 -6.89
N ARG A 176 -15.55 -29.28 -5.95
CA ARG A 176 -16.77 -28.94 -5.18
C ARG A 176 -16.53 -27.94 -4.07
N PHE A 177 -15.27 -27.64 -3.73
CA PHE A 177 -14.94 -26.81 -2.59
C PHE A 177 -14.25 -25.52 -2.99
N ASP A 178 -14.51 -24.47 -2.21
CA ASP A 178 -13.76 -23.24 -2.19
C ASP A 178 -12.83 -23.23 -0.98
N LEU A 179 -11.62 -22.72 -1.16
CA LEU A 179 -10.65 -22.54 -0.10
C LEU A 179 -10.87 -21.19 0.59
N ASP A 180 -10.97 -21.21 1.91
CA ASP A 180 -10.77 -20.08 2.79
C ASP A 180 -9.39 -20.26 3.43
N ASP A 181 -8.41 -19.47 3.01
CA ASP A 181 -7.00 -19.57 3.42
C ASP A 181 -6.75 -19.28 4.90
N GLY A 182 -7.76 -18.79 5.61
CA GLY A 182 -7.68 -18.41 7.01
C GLY A 182 -7.14 -17.01 7.23
N GLN A 183 -6.74 -16.26 6.21
CA GLN A 183 -6.28 -14.90 6.41
C GLN A 183 -7.46 -13.96 6.73
N ARG A 184 -7.24 -13.08 7.71
CA ARG A 184 -8.19 -12.04 8.15
C ARG A 184 -7.46 -10.69 8.22
N ASP A 185 -8.22 -9.61 8.32
CA ASP A 185 -7.64 -8.26 8.36
C ASP A 185 -6.65 -8.07 9.52
N ASN A 186 -6.88 -8.74 10.65
CA ASN A 186 -6.14 -8.51 11.89
C ASN A 186 -5.54 -9.78 12.55
N PHE A 187 -5.72 -10.96 11.97
CA PHE A 187 -5.11 -12.21 12.45
C PHE A 187 -5.14 -13.31 11.37
N TYR A 188 -4.35 -14.36 11.57
CA TYR A 188 -4.41 -15.61 10.84
C TYR A 188 -5.30 -16.60 11.58
N ASP A 189 -6.44 -16.94 10.96
CA ASP A 189 -7.42 -17.91 11.44
C ASP A 189 -7.10 -19.32 10.92
N ILE A 190 -7.75 -20.33 11.47
CA ILE A 190 -7.73 -21.68 10.90
C ILE A 190 -8.33 -21.64 9.49
N GLY A 191 -7.58 -22.17 8.53
CA GLY A 191 -8.06 -22.32 7.17
C GLY A 191 -9.19 -23.33 7.06
N ARG A 192 -10.09 -23.14 6.10
CA ARG A 192 -11.29 -23.96 5.91
C ARG A 192 -11.51 -24.22 4.44
N ILE A 193 -12.19 -25.33 4.16
CA ILE A 193 -12.82 -25.54 2.88
C ILE A 193 -14.34 -25.40 3.05
N LYS A 194 -14.98 -24.79 2.06
CA LYS A 194 -16.43 -24.59 2.01
C LYS A 194 -17.00 -25.28 0.79
N LEU A 195 -18.06 -26.03 0.99
CA LEU A 195 -18.78 -26.63 -0.11
C LEU A 195 -19.44 -25.52 -0.94
N LYS A 196 -19.24 -25.53 -2.24
CA LYS A 196 -19.83 -24.56 -3.15
C LYS A 196 -21.35 -24.68 -3.17
N ASP A 197 -22.02 -23.55 -3.34
CA ASP A 197 -23.48 -23.51 -3.45
C ASP A 197 -23.96 -24.34 -4.65
N GLY A 198 -24.92 -25.26 -4.39
CA GLY A 198 -25.47 -26.15 -5.40
C GLY A 198 -24.72 -27.46 -5.61
N GLU A 199 -23.55 -27.64 -4.99
CA GLU A 199 -22.82 -28.90 -5.04
C GLU A 199 -23.41 -29.97 -4.10
N VAL A 200 -23.26 -31.20 -4.48
CA VAL A 200 -23.77 -32.34 -3.69
C VAL A 200 -22.92 -32.54 -2.42
N THR A 201 -23.58 -32.59 -1.29
CA THR A 201 -22.94 -32.90 0.00
C THR A 201 -22.19 -34.22 -0.05
N PRO A 202 -20.94 -34.29 0.40
CA PRO A 202 -20.19 -35.53 0.41
C PRO A 202 -20.84 -36.60 1.28
N THR A 203 -20.86 -37.84 0.80
CA THR A 203 -21.52 -39.00 1.44
C THR A 203 -20.55 -39.96 2.12
N GLY A 204 -19.29 -39.60 2.25
CA GLY A 204 -18.24 -40.40 2.86
C GLY A 204 -17.17 -39.54 3.55
N ARG A 205 -16.26 -40.24 4.24
CA ARG A 205 -15.09 -39.57 4.88
C ARG A 205 -14.24 -38.85 3.85
N LEU A 206 -13.57 -37.78 4.28
CA LEU A 206 -12.71 -36.98 3.42
C LEU A 206 -11.25 -37.10 3.83
N LEU A 207 -10.37 -37.13 2.84
CA LEU A 207 -8.95 -36.88 2.97
C LEU A 207 -8.61 -35.63 2.17
N ILE A 208 -8.16 -34.60 2.86
CA ILE A 208 -7.88 -33.28 2.27
C ILE A 208 -6.38 -33.09 2.28
N ASN A 209 -5.79 -32.81 1.11
CA ASN A 209 -4.36 -32.47 0.96
C ASN A 209 -4.25 -30.98 0.64
N PHE A 210 -3.36 -30.29 1.34
CA PHE A 210 -3.16 -28.87 1.21
C PHE A 210 -1.73 -28.47 1.54
N ASP A 211 -1.35 -27.26 1.17
CA ASP A 211 -0.09 -26.63 1.54
C ASP A 211 -0.38 -25.47 2.49
N CYS A 212 0.44 -25.30 3.52
CA CYS A 212 0.31 -24.19 4.47
C CYS A 212 1.68 -23.60 4.81
N TYR A 213 1.66 -22.41 5.42
CA TYR A 213 2.85 -21.80 5.98
C TYR A 213 2.93 -22.06 7.49
N THR A 214 4.11 -22.52 7.91
CA THR A 214 4.45 -22.56 9.34
C THR A 214 5.18 -21.27 9.72
N HIS A 215 4.86 -20.73 10.90
CA HIS A 215 5.39 -19.47 11.39
C HIS A 215 6.41 -19.69 12.49
N SER A 216 7.55 -18.99 12.45
CA SER A 216 8.46 -18.91 13.60
C SER A 216 7.96 -17.92 14.65
N THR A 217 8.66 -17.88 15.78
CA THR A 217 8.48 -16.84 16.80
C THR A 217 9.06 -15.51 16.31
N GLY A 218 8.50 -14.39 16.78
CA GLY A 218 8.93 -13.03 16.41
C GLY A 218 7.76 -12.06 16.49
N ASP A 219 7.96 -10.87 15.93
CA ASP A 219 7.02 -9.76 16.06
C ASP A 219 6.21 -9.53 14.77
N PHE A 220 6.86 -9.54 13.61
CA PHE A 220 6.23 -9.20 12.32
C PHE A 220 6.79 -10.04 11.17
N PHE A 221 6.07 -10.02 10.03
CA PHE A 221 6.55 -10.54 8.76
C PHE A 221 6.90 -9.40 7.82
N SER A 222 7.93 -9.62 6.99
CA SER A 222 8.33 -8.76 5.89
C SER A 222 8.46 -9.58 4.60
N VAL A 223 9.05 -9.00 3.57
CA VAL A 223 9.39 -9.70 2.34
C VAL A 223 10.39 -10.84 2.58
N ASP A 224 11.33 -10.67 3.51
CA ASP A 224 12.36 -11.66 3.83
C ASP A 224 11.83 -12.83 4.67
N SER A 225 10.67 -12.68 5.28
CA SER A 225 10.01 -13.74 6.03
C SER A 225 9.67 -14.97 5.18
N TYR A 226 9.52 -14.81 3.86
CA TYR A 226 9.14 -15.89 2.94
C TYR A 226 10.35 -16.70 2.50
N SER A 227 10.82 -17.62 3.38
CA SER A 227 12.00 -18.43 3.13
C SER A 227 11.81 -19.40 1.95
N GLY A 228 12.73 -19.33 0.97
CA GLY A 228 12.71 -20.21 -0.21
C GLY A 228 11.63 -19.93 -1.25
N ILE A 229 10.91 -18.82 -1.11
CA ILE A 229 9.85 -18.38 -2.05
C ILE A 229 10.38 -17.18 -2.82
N ASN A 230 10.22 -17.18 -4.15
CA ASN A 230 10.63 -16.07 -4.98
C ASN A 230 9.75 -14.83 -4.69
N TYR A 231 10.27 -13.64 -4.99
CA TYR A 231 9.55 -12.38 -4.75
C TYR A 231 8.20 -12.31 -5.47
N GLU A 232 8.12 -12.80 -6.72
CA GLU A 232 6.90 -12.85 -7.53
C GLU A 232 5.83 -13.81 -6.98
N ASP A 233 6.26 -14.87 -6.26
CA ASP A 233 5.39 -15.93 -5.75
C ASP A 233 4.85 -15.62 -4.33
N ILE A 234 5.28 -14.52 -3.72
CA ILE A 234 4.78 -14.09 -2.41
C ILE A 234 3.29 -13.71 -2.57
N PRO A 235 2.39 -14.28 -1.74
CA PRO A 235 0.96 -14.08 -1.91
C PRO A 235 0.52 -12.65 -1.61
N SER A 236 -0.64 -12.29 -2.12
CA SER A 236 -1.37 -11.10 -1.73
C SER A 236 -2.57 -11.48 -0.86
N TYR A 237 -3.01 -10.56 -0.02
CA TYR A 237 -4.21 -10.68 0.78
C TYR A 237 -5.26 -9.66 0.34
N THR A 238 -6.49 -10.11 0.12
CA THR A 238 -7.62 -9.21 -0.15
C THR A 238 -8.53 -9.16 1.07
N SER A 239 -8.69 -7.97 1.65
CA SER A 239 -9.55 -7.76 2.80
C SER A 239 -10.99 -8.18 2.49
N GLN A 240 -11.55 -9.05 3.30
CA GLN A 240 -12.94 -9.50 3.19
C GLN A 240 -13.92 -8.38 3.61
N THR A 241 -13.44 -7.39 4.38
CA THR A 241 -14.25 -6.29 4.89
C THR A 241 -14.28 -5.09 3.95
N THR A 242 -13.12 -4.72 3.39
CA THR A 242 -12.97 -3.51 2.57
C THR A 242 -12.78 -3.77 1.09
N GLY A 243 -12.45 -5.02 0.70
CA GLY A 243 -12.09 -5.39 -0.67
C GLY A 243 -10.72 -4.88 -1.13
N VAL A 244 -9.95 -4.22 -0.26
CA VAL A 244 -8.61 -3.72 -0.59
C VAL A 244 -7.64 -4.89 -0.65
N ARG A 245 -6.84 -4.94 -1.72
CA ARG A 245 -5.77 -5.92 -1.90
C ARG A 245 -4.46 -5.37 -1.34
N TYR A 246 -3.82 -6.17 -0.50
CA TYR A 246 -2.51 -5.91 0.10
C TYR A 246 -1.50 -6.89 -0.48
N GLU A 247 -0.41 -6.37 -1.04
CA GLU A 247 0.73 -7.19 -1.44
C GLU A 247 1.58 -7.46 -0.19
N LEU A 248 1.59 -8.71 0.28
CA LEU A 248 2.30 -9.07 1.52
C LEU A 248 3.82 -8.92 1.38
N ARG A 249 4.34 -8.96 0.17
CA ARG A 249 5.73 -8.69 -0.15
C ARG A 249 6.16 -7.24 0.06
N ASP A 250 5.20 -6.29 0.08
CA ASP A 250 5.43 -4.86 0.18
C ASP A 250 4.89 -4.28 1.49
N SER A 251 4.68 -5.12 2.50
CA SER A 251 4.07 -4.71 3.77
C SER A 251 4.76 -5.34 4.98
N LEU A 252 4.71 -4.65 6.12
CA LEU A 252 5.02 -5.23 7.41
C LEU A 252 3.73 -5.79 8.00
N ASP A 253 3.72 -7.09 8.32
CA ASP A 253 2.54 -7.79 8.79
C ASP A 253 2.70 -8.21 10.25
N PHE A 254 1.99 -7.54 11.13
CA PHE A 254 1.98 -7.78 12.57
C PHE A 254 0.85 -8.70 13.04
N ARG A 255 0.11 -9.32 12.13
CA ARG A 255 -1.03 -10.16 12.48
C ARG A 255 -0.60 -11.37 13.33
N PRO A 256 -1.26 -11.62 14.45
CA PRO A 256 -1.06 -12.82 15.25
C PRO A 256 -1.72 -14.03 14.57
N ARG A 257 -1.28 -15.22 14.94
CA ARG A 257 -1.84 -16.49 14.52
C ARG A 257 -2.65 -17.12 15.65
N VAL A 258 -3.82 -17.67 15.32
CA VAL A 258 -4.56 -18.54 16.23
C VAL A 258 -3.77 -19.82 16.50
N ASP A 259 -4.12 -20.50 17.58
CA ASP A 259 -3.55 -21.82 17.89
C ASP A 259 -3.90 -22.82 16.79
N ASP A 260 -2.89 -23.36 16.13
CA ASP A 260 -2.96 -24.37 15.08
C ASP A 260 -2.03 -25.56 15.33
N ASP A 261 -1.75 -25.82 16.62
CA ASP A 261 -0.95 -26.97 17.02
C ASP A 261 -1.63 -28.30 16.63
N SER A 262 -0.85 -29.36 16.60
CA SER A 262 -1.29 -30.72 16.24
C SER A 262 -2.40 -31.28 17.16
N THR A 263 -2.66 -30.64 18.30
CA THR A 263 -3.78 -30.95 19.17
C THR A 263 -5.12 -30.39 18.69
N ILE A 264 -5.12 -29.44 17.74
CA ILE A 264 -6.33 -28.93 17.11
C ILE A 264 -6.81 -29.96 16.09
N ASN A 265 -7.90 -30.63 16.41
CA ASN A 265 -8.47 -31.63 15.54
C ASN A 265 -8.93 -31.02 14.22
N ALA A 266 -8.55 -31.63 13.11
CA ALA A 266 -9.10 -31.32 11.81
C ALA A 266 -10.64 -31.41 11.87
N GLY A 267 -11.33 -30.44 11.29
CA GLY A 267 -12.79 -30.29 11.37
C GLY A 267 -13.27 -29.42 12.54
N ALA A 268 -12.42 -29.10 13.52
CA ALA A 268 -12.79 -28.17 14.58
C ALA A 268 -12.71 -26.72 14.11
N ASN A 269 -13.66 -25.90 14.56
CA ASN A 269 -13.72 -24.46 14.26
C ASN A 269 -13.38 -23.61 15.49
N ASN A 270 -12.74 -24.21 16.50
CA ASN A 270 -12.35 -23.52 17.72
C ASN A 270 -11.24 -22.52 17.40
N ARG A 271 -11.42 -21.29 17.89
CA ARG A 271 -10.44 -20.21 17.75
C ARG A 271 -9.91 -19.88 19.14
N SER A 272 -8.61 -20.01 19.32
CA SER A 272 -7.91 -19.62 20.53
C SER A 272 -6.60 -18.91 20.19
N PHE A 273 -6.23 -17.93 21.00
CA PHE A 273 -4.91 -17.30 20.97
C PHE A 273 -4.04 -17.76 22.17
N ASP A 274 -4.56 -18.71 22.92
CA ASP A 274 -3.88 -19.34 24.04
C ASP A 274 -3.45 -20.75 23.61
N GLY A 275 -2.20 -21.06 23.67
CA GLY A 275 -1.70 -22.38 23.27
C GLY A 275 -0.31 -22.28 22.64
N THR A 276 0.33 -23.44 22.46
CA THR A 276 1.71 -23.51 21.94
C THR A 276 1.80 -23.18 20.47
N GLY A 277 0.72 -23.37 19.71
CA GLY A 277 0.63 -23.03 18.29
C GLY A 277 0.23 -21.59 18.02
N ALA A 278 -0.25 -20.85 19.04
CA ALA A 278 -0.67 -19.48 18.90
C ALA A 278 0.53 -18.51 18.95
N SER A 279 0.42 -17.39 18.26
CA SER A 279 1.32 -16.27 18.49
C SER A 279 0.73 -15.28 19.50
N VAL A 280 1.60 -14.64 20.28
CA VAL A 280 1.18 -13.64 21.26
C VAL A 280 0.51 -12.46 20.54
N VAL A 281 -0.63 -12.00 21.08
CA VAL A 281 -1.38 -10.87 20.55
C VAL A 281 -0.84 -9.58 21.16
N ASN A 282 0.02 -8.89 20.42
CA ASN A 282 0.59 -7.60 20.81
C ASN A 282 0.19 -6.52 19.82
N PRO A 283 -1.02 -5.92 19.90
CA PRO A 283 -1.47 -4.92 18.96
C PRO A 283 -0.62 -3.65 19.06
N ILE A 284 -0.27 -3.09 17.91
CA ILE A 284 0.39 -1.80 17.84
C ILE A 284 -0.55 -0.74 18.43
N LYS A 285 0.01 0.19 19.21
CA LYS A 285 -0.75 1.28 19.82
C LYS A 285 -1.27 2.20 18.71
N PHE A 286 -2.57 2.42 18.68
CA PHE A 286 -3.19 3.35 17.75
C PHE A 286 -2.62 4.76 17.89
N GLY A 287 -2.32 5.43 16.77
CA GLY A 287 -1.78 6.77 16.73
C GLY A 287 -0.30 6.88 17.13
N SER A 288 0.43 5.75 17.16
CA SER A 288 1.89 5.75 17.32
C SER A 288 2.60 5.54 15.99
N ASP A 289 3.87 5.95 15.93
CA ASP A 289 4.72 5.77 14.76
C ASP A 289 5.35 4.37 14.76
N VAL A 290 5.45 3.79 13.56
CA VAL A 290 6.29 2.63 13.28
C VAL A 290 7.43 3.11 12.40
N ARG A 291 8.68 2.82 12.79
CA ARG A 291 9.88 3.14 12.01
C ARG A 291 10.54 1.85 11.58
N SER A 292 10.93 1.76 10.32
CA SER A 292 11.64 0.63 9.77
C SER A 292 12.50 1.08 8.60
N ASP A 293 13.66 0.46 8.44
CA ASP A 293 14.52 0.67 7.29
C ASP A 293 14.20 -0.36 6.21
N PHE A 294 14.21 0.08 4.96
CA PHE A 294 13.89 -0.77 3.82
C PHE A 294 14.97 -0.66 2.75
N GLU A 295 15.32 -1.78 2.17
CA GLU A 295 16.07 -1.83 0.92
C GLU A 295 15.10 -2.01 -0.26
N TYR A 296 15.39 -1.36 -1.38
CA TYR A 296 14.58 -1.45 -2.58
C TYR A 296 15.41 -1.26 -3.85
N TYR A 297 14.95 -1.85 -4.96
CA TYR A 297 15.58 -1.69 -6.25
C TYR A 297 15.26 -0.32 -6.85
N LEU A 298 16.26 0.22 -7.56
CA LEU A 298 16.11 1.45 -8.33
C LEU A 298 16.03 1.13 -9.82
N GLY A 299 15.26 1.92 -10.53
CA GLY A 299 15.20 1.87 -11.99
C GLY A 299 16.50 2.35 -12.64
N ARG A 300 16.74 1.96 -13.89
CA ARG A 300 17.86 2.43 -14.72
C ARG A 300 17.48 2.46 -16.19
N VAL A 301 18.26 3.18 -16.96
CA VAL A 301 18.15 3.23 -18.41
C VAL A 301 19.41 2.70 -19.04
N ASP A 302 19.30 1.69 -19.89
CA ASP A 302 20.43 1.07 -20.60
C ASP A 302 20.31 1.39 -22.09
N LYS A 303 21.45 1.42 -22.80
CA LYS A 303 21.50 1.56 -24.26
C LYS A 303 22.17 0.36 -24.91
N ILE A 304 21.60 -0.10 -26.00
CA ILE A 304 22.18 -1.18 -26.82
C ILE A 304 22.77 -0.57 -28.08
N PHE A 305 24.01 -0.92 -28.33
CA PHE A 305 24.79 -0.48 -29.47
C PHE A 305 25.24 -1.67 -30.31
N LEU A 306 25.41 -1.42 -31.61
CA LEU A 306 26.12 -2.30 -32.54
C LEU A 306 27.51 -1.71 -32.84
N ASP A 307 28.54 -2.45 -32.52
CA ASP A 307 29.93 -2.07 -32.79
C ASP A 307 30.29 -2.28 -34.26
N LYS A 308 31.38 -1.66 -34.71
CA LYS A 308 31.99 -1.84 -36.06
C LYS A 308 32.29 -3.29 -36.44
N ASP A 309 32.54 -4.14 -35.44
CA ASP A 309 32.86 -5.56 -35.60
C ASP A 309 31.60 -6.45 -35.63
N GLY A 310 30.42 -5.88 -35.60
CA GLY A 310 29.13 -6.58 -35.64
C GLY A 310 28.70 -7.14 -34.28
N ASN A 311 29.33 -6.77 -33.18
CA ASN A 311 28.97 -7.23 -31.84
C ASN A 311 28.01 -6.25 -31.14
N PHE A 312 27.06 -6.81 -30.40
CA PHE A 312 26.21 -6.02 -29.53
C PHE A 312 26.95 -5.61 -28.25
N LYS A 313 26.87 -4.33 -27.90
CA LYS A 313 27.38 -3.77 -26.65
C LYS A 313 26.24 -3.10 -25.88
N VAL A 314 26.21 -3.35 -24.57
CA VAL A 314 25.24 -2.73 -23.68
C VAL A 314 25.96 -1.72 -22.79
N LEU A 315 25.54 -0.46 -22.87
CA LEU A 315 25.95 0.58 -21.94
C LEU A 315 24.92 0.71 -20.85
N LYS A 316 25.27 0.23 -19.64
CA LYS A 316 24.40 0.28 -18.48
C LYS A 316 24.42 1.68 -17.87
N GLY A 317 23.24 2.24 -17.61
CA GLY A 317 23.09 3.47 -16.86
C GLY A 317 23.25 3.28 -15.35
N ALA A 318 23.37 4.38 -14.63
CA ALA A 318 23.34 4.37 -13.17
C ALA A 318 21.90 4.18 -12.67
N SER A 319 21.74 3.27 -11.70
CA SER A 319 20.46 3.12 -11.01
C SER A 319 20.19 4.32 -10.11
N SER A 320 19.00 4.93 -10.22
CA SER A 320 18.60 6.08 -9.40
C SER A 320 17.08 6.19 -9.33
N LEU A 321 16.56 7.03 -8.43
CA LEU A 321 15.13 7.36 -8.36
C LEU A 321 14.62 7.99 -9.67
N GLU A 322 15.48 8.81 -10.31
CA GLU A 322 15.25 9.40 -11.62
C GLU A 322 16.40 8.97 -12.54
N PRO A 323 16.26 7.81 -13.22
CA PRO A 323 17.33 7.27 -14.03
C PRO A 323 17.59 8.15 -15.25
N ARG A 324 18.86 8.53 -15.42
CA ARG A 324 19.29 9.32 -16.58
C ARG A 324 19.75 8.42 -17.71
N VAL A 325 19.44 8.84 -18.91
CA VAL A 325 19.90 8.16 -20.13
C VAL A 325 21.44 8.21 -20.19
N PRO A 326 22.14 7.07 -20.32
CA PRO A 326 23.58 7.06 -20.42
C PRO A 326 24.07 7.73 -21.71
N GLY A 327 25.33 8.10 -21.76
CA GLY A 327 25.95 8.74 -22.93
C GLY A 327 25.90 7.89 -24.19
N THR A 328 26.79 8.20 -25.14
CA THR A 328 26.98 7.45 -26.39
C THR A 328 28.33 6.77 -26.39
N LEU A 329 28.44 5.65 -27.10
CA LEU A 329 29.70 4.98 -27.36
C LEU A 329 30.28 5.46 -28.69
N ASP A 330 31.58 5.77 -28.70
CA ASP A 330 32.29 6.10 -29.93
C ASP A 330 32.41 4.85 -30.82
N ASN A 331 32.29 5.05 -32.12
CA ASN A 331 32.37 4.00 -33.14
C ASN A 331 31.35 2.86 -32.99
N ALA A 332 30.19 3.16 -32.43
CA ALA A 332 29.08 2.22 -32.30
C ALA A 332 27.74 2.88 -32.66
N MET A 333 26.86 2.12 -33.30
CA MET A 333 25.55 2.57 -33.69
C MET A 333 24.53 2.27 -32.57
N HIS A 334 23.84 3.28 -32.07
CA HIS A 334 22.78 3.13 -31.09
C HIS A 334 21.53 2.50 -31.72
N LEU A 335 21.09 1.35 -31.17
CA LEU A 335 19.95 0.60 -31.69
C LEU A 335 18.69 0.78 -30.83
N TYR A 336 18.85 0.61 -29.51
CA TYR A 336 17.73 0.63 -28.58
C TYR A 336 18.11 1.36 -27.28
N THR A 337 17.14 2.07 -26.73
CA THR A 337 17.14 2.53 -25.33
C THR A 337 16.18 1.66 -24.56
N LEU A 338 16.66 1.07 -23.45
CA LEU A 338 15.88 0.22 -22.57
C LEU A 338 15.57 0.96 -21.27
N PHE A 339 14.30 1.09 -20.95
CA PHE A 339 13.84 1.63 -19.68
C PHE A 339 13.49 0.46 -18.77
N LEU A 340 14.32 0.26 -17.75
CA LEU A 340 14.19 -0.80 -16.77
C LEU A 340 13.59 -0.22 -15.49
N PRO A 341 12.28 -0.36 -15.25
CA PRO A 341 11.68 0.05 -13.99
C PRO A 341 12.27 -0.73 -12.82
N ALA A 342 12.10 -0.21 -11.61
CA ALA A 342 12.42 -0.98 -10.40
C ALA A 342 11.56 -2.26 -10.36
N TYR A 343 12.15 -3.38 -9.90
CA TYR A 343 11.44 -4.68 -9.79
C TYR A 343 10.94 -5.25 -11.13
N THR A 344 11.71 -5.07 -12.20
CA THR A 344 11.45 -5.73 -13.48
C THR A 344 11.62 -7.24 -13.32
N LEU A 345 10.54 -7.98 -13.33
CA LEU A 345 10.50 -9.44 -13.17
C LEU A 345 10.25 -10.15 -14.50
N ASP A 346 9.62 -9.48 -15.45
CA ASP A 346 9.35 -9.99 -16.80
C ASP A 346 9.95 -9.05 -17.86
N THR A 347 10.36 -9.62 -18.98
CA THR A 347 10.82 -8.88 -20.16
C THR A 347 9.73 -7.99 -20.77
N ALA A 348 8.46 -8.32 -20.54
CA ALA A 348 7.33 -7.50 -20.99
C ALA A 348 7.23 -6.15 -20.26
N GLU A 349 7.82 -6.04 -19.06
CA GLU A 349 7.82 -4.80 -18.26
C GLU A 349 8.89 -3.80 -18.73
N VAL A 350 9.82 -4.23 -19.59
CA VAL A 350 10.90 -3.38 -20.07
C VAL A 350 10.39 -2.45 -21.16
N GLY A 351 10.47 -1.15 -20.92
CA GLY A 351 10.20 -0.15 -21.96
C GLY A 351 11.32 -0.18 -23.02
N ILE A 352 10.97 -0.38 -24.29
CA ILE A 352 11.92 -0.45 -25.38
C ILE A 352 11.64 0.70 -26.35
N GLU A 353 12.61 1.58 -26.51
CA GLU A 353 12.62 2.62 -27.52
C GLU A 353 13.61 2.25 -28.64
N HIS A 354 13.08 2.07 -29.84
CA HIS A 354 13.89 1.79 -31.02
C HIS A 354 14.41 3.09 -31.64
N VAL A 355 15.71 3.15 -31.89
CA VAL A 355 16.33 4.29 -32.58
C VAL A 355 16.33 4.01 -34.08
N ASP A 356 15.56 4.82 -34.80
CA ASP A 356 15.47 4.72 -36.26
C ASP A 356 16.73 5.28 -36.94
N ASN A 357 17.68 4.39 -37.19
CA ASN A 357 18.93 4.70 -37.86
C ASN A 357 18.70 4.72 -39.39
N LYS A 358 18.09 5.78 -39.90
CA LYS A 358 17.88 5.93 -41.34
C LYS A 358 19.14 6.38 -42.08
N ARG A 359 19.52 5.62 -43.09
CA ARG A 359 20.44 6.08 -44.09
C ARG A 359 19.68 6.82 -45.18
N TYR A 360 19.87 8.14 -45.26
CA TYR A 360 19.24 8.93 -46.29
C TYR A 360 19.87 8.65 -47.66
N THR A 361 19.04 8.29 -48.61
CA THR A 361 19.44 8.20 -50.04
C THR A 361 19.49 9.58 -50.68
N MET A 362 20.17 9.72 -51.85
CA MET A 362 20.17 10.99 -52.59
C MET A 362 18.73 11.46 -52.90
N ARG A 363 17.79 10.53 -53.11
CA ARG A 363 16.39 10.85 -53.32
C ARG A 363 15.72 11.45 -52.08
N ASP A 364 16.09 10.97 -50.90
CA ASP A 364 15.55 11.49 -49.64
C ASP A 364 16.13 12.87 -49.35
N ILE A 365 17.42 13.08 -49.64
CA ILE A 365 18.09 14.38 -49.53
C ILE A 365 17.36 15.38 -50.43
N GLY A 366 17.09 15.04 -51.70
CA GLY A 366 16.34 15.91 -52.60
C GLY A 366 14.92 16.23 -52.12
N ARG A 367 14.25 15.29 -51.42
CA ARG A 367 12.95 15.58 -50.79
C ARG A 367 13.08 16.54 -49.60
N ILE A 368 14.13 16.42 -48.81
CA ILE A 368 14.41 17.31 -47.68
C ILE A 368 14.73 18.72 -48.23
N GLU A 369 15.54 18.84 -49.28
CA GLU A 369 15.87 20.11 -49.94
C GLU A 369 14.60 20.80 -50.40
N ASN A 370 13.70 20.08 -51.09
CA ASN A 370 12.42 20.65 -51.56
C ASN A 370 11.54 21.12 -50.37
N ARG A 371 11.53 20.39 -49.27
CA ARG A 371 10.79 20.80 -48.07
C ARG A 371 11.39 22.04 -47.42
N ILE A 372 12.71 22.12 -47.34
CA ILE A 372 13.43 23.30 -46.82
C ILE A 372 13.10 24.52 -47.70
N SER A 373 13.21 24.43 -49.03
CA SER A 373 12.87 25.50 -49.96
C SER A 373 11.41 25.96 -49.79
N THR A 374 10.50 25.03 -49.56
CA THR A 374 9.09 25.36 -49.31
C THR A 374 8.93 26.10 -47.95
N VAL A 375 9.61 25.68 -46.91
CA VAL A 375 9.59 26.35 -45.61
C VAL A 375 10.21 27.74 -45.70
N GLU A 376 11.32 27.89 -46.42
CA GLU A 376 11.96 29.19 -46.66
C GLU A 376 11.01 30.14 -47.37
N TYR A 377 10.32 29.68 -48.44
CA TYR A 377 9.33 30.46 -49.13
C TYR A 377 8.23 30.97 -48.21
N TYR A 378 7.60 30.07 -47.43
CA TYR A 378 6.52 30.47 -46.52
C TYR A 378 7.02 31.33 -45.37
N THR A 379 8.24 31.12 -44.90
CA THR A 379 8.84 31.96 -43.86
C THR A 379 9.08 33.38 -44.38
N GLN A 380 9.64 33.52 -45.63
CA GLN A 380 9.83 34.80 -46.27
C GLN A 380 8.51 35.50 -46.52
N LEU A 381 7.49 34.77 -47.01
CA LEU A 381 6.16 35.31 -47.21
C LEU A 381 5.55 35.85 -45.92
N SER A 382 5.61 35.06 -44.84
CA SER A 382 5.11 35.49 -43.55
C SER A 382 5.87 36.70 -42.98
N LEU A 383 7.19 36.76 -43.17
CA LEU A 383 7.97 37.93 -42.78
C LEU A 383 7.57 39.19 -43.62
N LEU A 384 7.32 39.02 -44.93
CA LEU A 384 6.85 40.12 -45.78
C LEU A 384 5.45 40.59 -45.39
N GLU A 385 4.54 39.64 -45.08
CA GLU A 385 3.20 39.97 -44.62
C GLU A 385 3.26 40.71 -43.27
N THR A 386 4.07 40.25 -42.35
CA THR A 386 4.28 40.92 -41.05
C THR A 386 4.91 42.30 -41.22
N ALA A 387 5.89 42.42 -42.10
CA ALA A 387 6.51 43.73 -42.46
C ALA A 387 5.51 44.68 -43.10
N ALA A 388 4.63 44.16 -44.00
CA ALA A 388 3.59 44.95 -44.63
C ALA A 388 2.52 45.41 -43.63
N GLN A 389 2.13 44.53 -42.69
CA GLN A 389 1.18 44.88 -41.62
C GLN A 389 1.74 45.92 -40.66
N ASN A 390 3.05 45.88 -40.40
CA ASN A 390 3.72 46.80 -39.48
C ASN A 390 4.29 48.04 -40.20
N LEU A 391 4.04 48.17 -41.52
CA LEU A 391 4.55 49.31 -42.27
C LEU A 391 3.86 50.60 -41.84
N GLN A 392 4.60 51.44 -41.17
CA GLN A 392 4.19 52.79 -40.77
C GLN A 392 4.72 53.81 -41.79
N ILE A 393 3.84 54.41 -42.54
CA ILE A 393 4.19 55.52 -43.44
C ILE A 393 3.86 56.81 -42.73
N GLN A 394 4.91 57.51 -42.29
CA GLN A 394 4.80 58.78 -41.57
C GLN A 394 4.77 59.96 -42.54
N ASP A 395 4.07 60.99 -42.13
CA ASP A 395 4.10 62.28 -42.79
C ASP A 395 5.33 63.13 -42.38
N ALA A 396 5.45 64.32 -42.93
CA ALA A 396 6.56 65.21 -42.59
C ALA A 396 6.63 65.65 -41.12
N ASN A 397 5.54 65.44 -40.38
CA ASN A 397 5.41 65.74 -38.93
C ASN A 397 5.57 64.53 -38.04
N GLY A 398 5.86 63.33 -38.58
CA GLY A 398 6.03 62.08 -37.84
C GLY A 398 4.73 61.37 -37.50
N PHE A 399 3.60 61.77 -38.08
CA PHE A 399 2.32 61.09 -37.87
C PHE A 399 2.07 60.01 -38.92
N ASP A 400 1.51 58.90 -38.53
CA ASP A 400 1.14 57.81 -39.43
C ASP A 400 0.05 58.24 -40.40
N ARG A 401 0.31 58.05 -41.73
CA ARG A 401 -0.68 58.33 -42.78
C ARG A 401 -1.82 57.32 -42.83
N PHE A 402 -1.56 56.10 -42.43
CA PHE A 402 -2.55 55.05 -42.41
C PHE A 402 -2.83 54.60 -40.97
N LYS A 403 -4.10 54.45 -40.65
CA LYS A 403 -4.57 54.01 -39.34
C LYS A 403 -5.10 52.59 -39.43
N ASN A 404 -4.55 51.70 -38.55
CA ASN A 404 -5.04 50.35 -38.35
C ASN A 404 -5.64 50.24 -36.95
N GLY A 405 -6.70 49.46 -36.80
CA GLY A 405 -7.27 49.17 -35.52
C GLY A 405 -8.51 49.99 -35.20
N PHE A 406 -8.79 50.17 -33.96
CA PHE A 406 -9.95 50.90 -33.49
C PHE A 406 -9.67 52.39 -33.43
N VAL A 407 -10.54 53.18 -34.04
CA VAL A 407 -10.53 54.63 -33.89
C VAL A 407 -11.48 54.97 -32.71
N VAL A 408 -10.92 55.56 -31.67
CA VAL A 408 -11.66 55.91 -30.47
C VAL A 408 -11.63 57.40 -30.29
N ASP A 409 -12.80 58.01 -30.14
CA ASP A 409 -12.96 59.39 -29.72
C ASP A 409 -13.44 59.43 -28.26
N ASN A 410 -12.91 60.33 -27.48
CA ASN A 410 -13.34 60.52 -26.08
C ASN A 410 -14.68 61.26 -25.96
N PHE A 411 -15.23 61.79 -27.06
CA PHE A 411 -16.52 62.49 -27.21
C PHE A 411 -16.74 63.57 -26.14
N THR A 412 -15.69 64.19 -25.66
CA THR A 412 -15.75 65.25 -24.67
C THR A 412 -15.97 66.64 -25.25
N GLY A 413 -15.90 66.79 -26.56
CA GLY A 413 -16.09 68.06 -27.29
C GLY A 413 -17.10 67.94 -28.45
N HIS A 414 -17.95 68.89 -28.61
CA HIS A 414 -18.98 68.94 -29.66
C HIS A 414 -18.46 69.09 -31.08
N ASN A 415 -17.23 69.54 -31.22
CA ASN A 415 -16.58 69.85 -32.50
C ASN A 415 -15.70 68.69 -33.07
N ILE A 416 -15.75 67.52 -32.42
CA ILE A 416 -14.93 66.36 -32.81
C ILE A 416 -15.63 65.56 -33.91
N GLY A 417 -16.93 65.53 -33.98
CA GLY A 417 -17.68 64.94 -35.09
C GLY A 417 -18.18 65.98 -36.09
N ASP A 418 -18.54 65.56 -37.30
CA ASP A 418 -19.16 66.44 -38.29
C ASP A 418 -20.64 66.61 -37.97
N VAL A 419 -20.92 67.54 -37.06
CA VAL A 419 -22.29 67.88 -36.61
C VAL A 419 -23.12 68.57 -37.71
N GLY A 420 -22.50 69.00 -38.79
CA GLY A 420 -23.21 69.59 -39.96
C GLY A 420 -23.76 68.55 -40.92
N ASN A 421 -23.36 67.31 -40.84
CA ASN A 421 -23.85 66.22 -41.67
C ASN A 421 -25.18 65.70 -41.16
N ASN A 422 -26.18 65.65 -42.03
CA ASN A 422 -27.52 65.15 -41.70
C ASN A 422 -27.55 63.66 -41.29
N ASP A 423 -26.54 62.89 -41.70
CA ASP A 423 -26.41 61.47 -41.41
C ASP A 423 -25.64 61.21 -40.09
N TYR A 424 -25.03 62.23 -39.48
CA TYR A 424 -24.34 62.15 -38.22
C TYR A 424 -25.37 62.13 -37.08
N LYS A 425 -25.70 60.93 -36.63
CA LYS A 425 -26.69 60.66 -35.58
C LYS A 425 -26.08 59.96 -34.41
N ILE A 426 -25.43 60.71 -33.53
CA ILE A 426 -24.86 60.19 -32.31
C ILE A 426 -25.33 60.99 -31.14
N SER A 427 -25.76 60.31 -30.07
CA SER A 427 -26.08 60.90 -28.77
C SER A 427 -24.84 60.78 -27.85
N ILE A 428 -24.41 61.89 -27.30
CA ILE A 428 -23.26 61.97 -26.42
C ILE A 428 -23.69 62.04 -24.97
N ASP A 429 -23.27 61.08 -24.16
CA ASP A 429 -23.44 61.08 -22.70
C ASP A 429 -22.18 61.71 -22.06
N TYR A 430 -22.26 62.99 -21.72
CA TYR A 430 -21.13 63.74 -21.16
C TYR A 430 -20.73 63.27 -19.76
N ALA A 431 -21.64 62.68 -18.98
CA ALA A 431 -21.32 62.22 -17.65
C ALA A 431 -20.46 60.97 -17.64
N LYS A 432 -20.61 60.14 -18.66
CA LYS A 432 -19.86 58.90 -18.84
C LYS A 432 -18.78 58.95 -19.90
N GLY A 433 -18.74 60.03 -20.74
CA GLY A 433 -17.79 60.11 -21.85
C GLY A 433 -18.11 59.08 -22.97
N GLU A 434 -19.37 58.68 -23.13
CA GLU A 434 -19.76 57.66 -24.06
C GLU A 434 -20.53 58.27 -25.26
N ALA A 435 -20.26 57.79 -26.47
CA ALA A 435 -21.10 58.02 -27.63
C ALA A 435 -22.09 56.86 -27.78
N ARG A 436 -23.36 57.22 -27.92
CA ARG A 436 -24.41 56.25 -28.17
C ARG A 436 -24.98 56.46 -29.56
N PRO A 437 -24.74 55.53 -30.49
CA PRO A 437 -25.33 55.62 -31.82
C PRO A 437 -26.83 55.50 -31.72
N THR A 438 -27.56 56.17 -32.60
CA THR A 438 -29.00 55.98 -32.74
C THR A 438 -29.26 54.54 -33.24
N PHE A 439 -30.22 53.91 -32.67
CA PHE A 439 -30.60 52.55 -33.07
C PHE A 439 -32.09 52.54 -33.49
N HIS A 440 -32.39 51.63 -34.38
CA HIS A 440 -33.76 51.31 -34.73
C HIS A 440 -34.10 49.95 -34.12
N GLU A 441 -35.23 49.87 -33.45
CA GLU A 441 -35.78 48.59 -33.04
C GLU A 441 -36.60 48.05 -34.23
N ASP A 442 -36.19 46.86 -34.68
CA ASP A 442 -36.97 46.16 -35.71
C ASP A 442 -37.01 44.64 -35.36
N ALA A 443 -38.10 44.01 -35.78
CA ALA A 443 -38.26 42.58 -35.54
C ALA A 443 -37.32 41.78 -36.46
N VAL A 444 -36.32 41.10 -35.88
CA VAL A 444 -35.45 40.22 -36.62
C VAL A 444 -36.11 38.84 -36.73
N GLN A 445 -36.39 38.44 -37.99
CA GLN A 445 -36.84 37.08 -38.26
C GLN A 445 -35.61 36.14 -38.29
N LEU A 446 -35.63 35.13 -37.45
CA LEU A 446 -34.69 34.05 -37.53
C LEU A 446 -35.02 33.16 -38.73
N ILE A 447 -34.12 33.12 -39.72
CA ILE A 447 -34.25 32.23 -40.87
C ILE A 447 -33.40 30.98 -40.51
N GLU A 448 -34.05 29.83 -40.33
CA GLU A 448 -33.38 28.54 -40.30
C GLU A 448 -32.69 28.29 -41.64
N ARG A 449 -31.44 27.84 -41.58
CA ARG A 449 -30.64 27.49 -42.74
C ARG A 449 -30.57 25.99 -42.91
#